data_028884ff01ab392179a9b977b85242fd
#
_entry.id   028884ff01ab392179a9b977b85242fd
#
_cell.length_a   1.000
_cell.length_b   1.000
_cell.length_c   1.000
_cell.angle_alpha   90.00
_cell.angle_beta   90.00
_cell.angle_gamma   90.00
#
_symmetry.space_group_name_H-M   'P 1'
#
loop_
_entity.id
_entity.type
_entity.pdbx_description
1 polymer ?
#
loop_
_entity_poly.entity_id
_entity_poly.type
_entity_poly.pdbx_seq_one_letter_code
_entity_poly.pdbx_strand_id
1 'polypeptide(L)'
;MYLQTQIPTYLNWQGVFSDKKYTESQSLFYEDIVPAMIKQKELYMKLKLGFPFLNHAKAEIGFAYGRLNDFYLQSTTIPFPNASFDHSWYDLFSGSLSIEQNSLNTKQYPISGKQQFLIAQYVTGTEKYTPSPTSATTEAPIGRKVHSWLQLKGRWNQYQTLSNRFNLGYLAEMVISSKNLMNNYTASVLQAPAFTPTPHSEIVFNEAFRANQYVAFGLSPILKLSKLLHFRLDMYGFAPLYEIQKTVPENNPYVGIPHYGKFLHSFNYMGEAAVVLQLPFLCISLYLSLIHI
;
A
#
# COMPACT_ATOMS: atom_id res chain seq x y z
N MET A 1 27.13 -4.84 0.38
CA MET A 1 28.53 -4.80 -0.13
C MET A 1 28.89 -3.34 -0.37
N TYR A 2 29.93 -2.83 0.29
CA TYR A 2 30.47 -1.50 0.02
C TYR A 2 31.49 -1.58 -1.09
N LEU A 3 31.40 -0.68 -2.05
CA LEU A 3 32.36 -0.60 -3.15
C LEU A 3 33.47 0.37 -2.72
N GLN A 4 34.72 -0.01 -2.90
CA GLN A 4 35.87 0.88 -2.69
C GLN A 4 35.97 1.88 -3.84
N THR A 5 35.21 2.96 -3.72
CA THR A 5 35.23 4.10 -4.66
C THR A 5 35.56 5.37 -3.88
N GLN A 6 36.02 6.43 -4.56
CA GLN A 6 36.26 7.74 -3.91
C GLN A 6 34.97 8.34 -3.31
N ILE A 7 33.81 7.90 -3.80
CA ILE A 7 32.48 8.22 -3.25
C ILE A 7 31.98 6.96 -2.53
N PRO A 8 31.58 7.02 -1.25
CA PRO A 8 31.03 5.89 -0.54
C PRO A 8 29.78 5.38 -1.26
N THR A 9 29.83 4.15 -1.75
CA THR A 9 28.72 3.53 -2.48
C THR A 9 28.43 2.16 -1.89
N TYR A 10 27.18 1.74 -1.97
CA TYR A 10 26.79 0.39 -1.58
C TYR A 10 25.84 -0.22 -2.61
N LEU A 11 25.90 -1.55 -2.69
CA LEU A 11 24.98 -2.35 -3.48
C LEU A 11 24.01 -3.05 -2.52
N ASN A 12 22.70 -2.86 -2.74
CA ASN A 12 21.64 -3.52 -2.01
C ASN A 12 20.89 -4.45 -2.97
N TRP A 13 20.93 -5.74 -2.66
CA TRP A 13 20.14 -6.74 -3.35
C TRP A 13 19.04 -7.25 -2.41
N GLN A 14 17.81 -7.35 -2.93
CA GLN A 14 16.65 -7.80 -2.18
C GLN A 14 15.82 -8.76 -3.04
N GLY A 15 15.60 -9.98 -2.54
CA GLY A 15 14.61 -10.91 -3.04
C GLY A 15 13.42 -10.96 -2.07
N VAL A 16 12.22 -10.94 -2.60
CA VAL A 16 10.99 -11.05 -1.80
C VAL A 16 10.09 -12.11 -2.40
N PHE A 17 9.65 -13.01 -1.54
CA PHE A 17 8.55 -13.91 -1.80
C PHE A 17 7.46 -13.65 -0.74
N SER A 18 6.23 -13.45 -1.19
CA SER A 18 5.09 -13.20 -0.31
C SER A 18 3.89 -13.98 -0.81
N ASP A 19 3.16 -14.63 0.09
CA ASP A 19 1.86 -15.27 -0.15
C ASP A 19 0.88 -14.72 0.88
N LYS A 20 0.09 -13.72 0.48
CA LYS A 20 -0.87 -13.03 1.34
C LYS A 20 -2.28 -13.49 1.02
N LYS A 21 -3.05 -13.73 2.05
CA LYS A 21 -4.48 -14.03 1.95
C LYS A 21 -5.24 -12.99 2.76
N TYR A 22 -6.20 -12.35 2.12
CA TYR A 22 -7.06 -11.37 2.77
C TYR A 22 -8.49 -11.89 2.78
N THR A 23 -9.14 -11.74 3.93
CA THR A 23 -10.58 -11.86 4.07
C THR A 23 -11.12 -10.49 4.42
N GLU A 24 -12.23 -10.07 3.86
CA GLU A 24 -12.89 -8.84 4.29
C GLU A 24 -13.33 -9.00 5.75
N SER A 25 -12.81 -8.15 6.62
CA SER A 25 -13.09 -8.22 8.06
C SER A 25 -14.57 -7.99 8.40
N GLN A 26 -15.30 -7.28 7.57
CA GLN A 26 -16.73 -7.03 7.78
C GLN A 26 -17.59 -8.27 7.58
N SER A 27 -17.18 -9.21 6.73
CA SER A 27 -17.93 -10.43 6.47
C SER A 27 -17.86 -11.47 7.59
N LEU A 28 -16.90 -11.37 8.51
CA LEU A 28 -16.76 -12.28 9.66
C LEU A 28 -17.90 -12.17 10.68
N PHE A 29 -18.67 -11.08 10.65
CA PHE A 29 -19.78 -10.83 11.58
C PHE A 29 -21.17 -11.08 10.99
N TYR A 30 -21.25 -11.45 9.70
CA TYR A 30 -22.51 -11.71 9.01
C TYR A 30 -22.51 -13.15 8.52
N GLU A 31 -23.43 -13.97 9.07
CA GLU A 31 -23.49 -15.41 8.79
C GLU A 31 -23.82 -15.76 7.34
N ASP A 32 -24.41 -14.84 6.56
CA ASP A 32 -24.91 -15.11 5.22
C ASP A 32 -24.02 -14.59 4.08
N ILE A 33 -22.88 -13.96 4.38
CA ILE A 33 -22.00 -13.38 3.35
C ILE A 33 -20.71 -14.18 3.27
N VAL A 34 -20.44 -14.74 2.10
CA VAL A 34 -19.16 -15.39 1.80
C VAL A 34 -18.06 -14.33 1.83
N PRO A 35 -17.01 -14.49 2.66
CA PRO A 35 -15.91 -13.55 2.69
C PRO A 35 -15.26 -13.47 1.31
N ALA A 36 -15.16 -12.26 0.75
CA ALA A 36 -14.37 -12.06 -0.45
C ALA A 36 -12.94 -12.49 -0.15
N MET A 37 -12.49 -13.56 -0.79
CA MET A 37 -11.15 -14.05 -0.60
C MET A 37 -10.25 -13.49 -1.69
N ILE A 38 -9.21 -12.78 -1.25
CA ILE A 38 -8.16 -12.27 -2.11
C ILE A 38 -6.87 -12.99 -1.72
N LYS A 39 -6.20 -13.58 -2.71
CA LYS A 39 -4.89 -14.19 -2.54
C LYS A 39 -3.90 -13.55 -3.48
N GLN A 40 -2.86 -12.95 -2.92
CA GLN A 40 -1.78 -12.31 -3.67
C GLN A 40 -0.48 -13.09 -3.46
N LYS A 41 0.14 -13.52 -4.54
CA LYS A 41 1.49 -14.08 -4.52
C LYS A 41 2.43 -13.14 -5.24
N GLU A 42 3.48 -12.73 -4.55
CA GLU A 42 4.47 -11.80 -5.07
C GLU A 42 5.85 -12.46 -5.03
N LEU A 43 6.51 -12.45 -6.17
CA LEU A 43 7.92 -12.78 -6.30
C LEU A 43 8.61 -11.62 -7.00
N TYR A 44 9.53 -10.94 -6.33
CA TYR A 44 10.31 -9.91 -6.98
C TYR A 44 11.74 -9.83 -6.49
N MET A 45 12.59 -9.36 -7.38
CA MET A 45 14.00 -9.06 -7.14
C MET A 45 14.25 -7.58 -7.36
N LYS A 46 14.99 -6.97 -6.46
CA LYS A 46 15.42 -5.56 -6.56
C LYS A 46 16.93 -5.49 -6.42
N LEU A 47 17.53 -4.69 -7.27
CA LEU A 47 18.94 -4.31 -7.19
C LEU A 47 18.99 -2.79 -7.10
N LYS A 48 19.69 -2.28 -6.08
CA LYS A 48 19.84 -0.83 -5.88
C LYS A 48 21.29 -0.47 -5.66
N LEU A 49 21.75 0.56 -6.34
CA LEU A 49 23.00 1.23 -6.09
C LEU A 49 22.74 2.49 -5.27
N GLY A 50 23.34 2.57 -4.09
CA GLY A 50 23.10 3.64 -3.14
C GLY A 50 24.30 4.53 -2.92
N PHE A 51 24.04 5.83 -2.74
CA PHE A 51 25.01 6.90 -2.53
C PHE A 51 24.61 7.68 -1.27
N PRO A 52 25.23 7.42 -0.11
CA PRO A 52 25.05 8.29 1.06
C PRO A 52 25.73 9.64 0.80
N PHE A 53 25.03 10.75 1.06
CA PHE A 53 25.54 12.09 0.78
C PHE A 53 25.46 13.05 1.96
N LEU A 54 24.62 12.77 2.95
CA LEU A 54 24.48 13.50 4.21
C LEU A 54 24.31 12.52 5.37
N ASN A 55 24.45 13.00 6.60
CA ASN A 55 24.10 12.23 7.78
C ASN A 55 22.60 11.84 7.70
N HIS A 56 22.31 10.54 7.74
CA HIS A 56 20.97 9.97 7.62
C HIS A 56 20.28 10.19 6.26
N ALA A 57 21.02 10.56 5.19
CA ALA A 57 20.47 10.75 3.85
C ALA A 57 21.20 9.91 2.80
N LYS A 58 20.44 9.37 1.85
CA LYS A 58 20.94 8.56 0.74
C LYS A 58 20.13 8.82 -0.53
N ALA A 59 20.79 8.66 -1.67
CA ALA A 59 20.15 8.53 -2.97
C ALA A 59 20.35 7.11 -3.48
N GLU A 60 19.36 6.54 -4.16
CA GLU A 60 19.44 5.18 -4.72
C GLU A 60 18.93 5.18 -6.16
N ILE A 61 19.64 4.47 -7.01
CA ILE A 61 19.17 4.06 -8.34
C ILE A 61 18.82 2.59 -8.24
N GLY A 62 17.61 2.22 -8.63
CA GLY A 62 17.11 0.86 -8.48
C GLY A 62 16.53 0.29 -9.75
N PHE A 63 16.68 -1.02 -9.91
CA PHE A 63 16.00 -1.84 -10.91
C PHE A 63 15.30 -2.98 -10.22
N ALA A 64 14.12 -3.33 -10.70
CA ALA A 64 13.39 -4.47 -10.18
C ALA A 64 12.69 -5.24 -11.31
N TYR A 65 12.59 -6.55 -11.10
CA TYR A 65 11.74 -7.45 -11.85
C TYR A 65 10.82 -8.16 -10.87
N GLY A 66 9.53 -8.23 -11.20
CA GLY A 66 8.54 -8.86 -10.34
C GLY A 66 7.51 -9.65 -11.13
N ARG A 67 7.08 -10.75 -10.51
CA ARG A 67 5.94 -11.54 -10.94
C ARG A 67 4.90 -11.54 -9.84
N LEU A 68 3.70 -11.06 -10.17
CA LEU A 68 2.57 -11.00 -9.26
C LEU A 68 1.47 -11.91 -9.77
N ASN A 69 0.83 -12.63 -8.85
CA ASN A 69 -0.29 -13.51 -9.14
C ASN A 69 -1.41 -13.21 -8.16
N ASP A 70 -2.49 -12.64 -8.66
CA ASP A 70 -3.67 -12.27 -7.89
C ASP A 70 -4.81 -13.21 -8.21
N PHE A 71 -5.38 -13.85 -7.17
CA PHE A 71 -6.57 -14.66 -7.22
C PHE A 71 -7.64 -13.97 -6.38
N TYR A 72 -8.82 -13.74 -6.94
CA TYR A 72 -9.88 -13.01 -6.26
C TYR A 72 -11.26 -13.35 -6.78
N LEU A 73 -12.28 -13.03 -5.99
CA LEU A 73 -13.67 -13.01 -6.40
C LEU A 73 -14.07 -11.57 -6.73
N GLN A 74 -14.69 -11.33 -7.88
CA GLN A 74 -15.19 -9.99 -8.23
C GLN A 74 -16.52 -9.66 -7.54
N SER A 75 -17.26 -10.67 -7.09
CA SER A 75 -18.55 -10.52 -6.43
C SER A 75 -18.65 -11.44 -5.22
N THR A 76 -19.26 -10.94 -4.16
CA THR A 76 -19.56 -11.69 -2.94
C THR A 76 -20.94 -12.36 -2.96
N THR A 77 -21.70 -12.17 -4.05
CA THR A 77 -23.06 -12.72 -4.18
C THR A 77 -23.12 -14.19 -4.61
N ILE A 78 -21.97 -14.79 -4.95
CA ILE A 78 -21.89 -16.19 -5.35
C ILE A 78 -21.73 -17.06 -4.09
N PRO A 79 -22.63 -18.02 -3.82
CA PRO A 79 -22.49 -18.89 -2.66
C PRO A 79 -21.21 -19.73 -2.74
N PHE A 80 -20.44 -19.75 -1.65
CA PHE A 80 -19.38 -20.73 -1.43
C PHE A 80 -20.05 -22.11 -1.20
N PRO A 81 -19.67 -23.22 -1.81
CA PRO A 81 -18.38 -23.56 -2.42
C PRO A 81 -18.30 -23.44 -3.95
N ASN A 82 -19.30 -22.91 -4.61
CA ASN A 82 -19.38 -22.89 -6.08
C ASN A 82 -18.61 -21.71 -6.71
N ALA A 83 -18.02 -20.82 -5.88
CA ALA A 83 -17.23 -19.71 -6.35
C ALA A 83 -15.88 -20.19 -6.87
N SER A 84 -15.53 -19.79 -8.08
CA SER A 84 -14.20 -19.95 -8.67
C SER A 84 -13.51 -18.61 -8.79
N PHE A 85 -12.19 -18.61 -8.60
CA PHE A 85 -11.41 -17.37 -8.60
C PHE A 85 -11.09 -16.88 -9.99
N ASP A 86 -11.17 -15.57 -10.18
CA ASP A 86 -10.50 -14.89 -11.27
C ASP A 86 -8.99 -14.84 -10.99
N HIS A 87 -8.22 -14.87 -12.06
CA HIS A 87 -6.78 -14.88 -11.97
C HIS A 87 -6.19 -13.77 -12.84
N SER A 88 -5.44 -12.86 -12.22
CA SER A 88 -4.62 -11.86 -12.89
C SER A 88 -3.15 -12.12 -12.62
N TRP A 89 -2.38 -12.10 -13.68
CA TRP A 89 -0.96 -12.37 -13.68
C TRP A 89 -0.20 -11.19 -14.25
N TYR A 90 0.85 -10.75 -13.57
CA TYR A 90 1.67 -9.62 -13.98
C TYR A 90 3.15 -9.98 -14.01
N ASP A 91 3.80 -9.69 -15.13
CA ASP A 91 5.25 -9.68 -15.24
C ASP A 91 5.68 -8.21 -15.41
N LEU A 92 6.39 -7.66 -14.42
CA LEU A 92 6.69 -6.25 -14.31
C LEU A 92 8.20 -6.00 -14.22
N PHE A 93 8.67 -5.00 -14.97
CA PHE A 93 9.98 -4.40 -14.82
C PHE A 93 9.84 -2.97 -14.30
N SER A 94 10.79 -2.54 -13.47
CA SER A 94 10.84 -1.14 -13.05
C SER A 94 12.24 -0.61 -12.90
N GLY A 95 12.40 0.68 -13.27
CA GLY A 95 13.55 1.50 -12.93
C GLY A 95 13.12 2.59 -11.96
N SER A 96 13.94 2.92 -10.97
CA SER A 96 13.61 3.90 -9.94
C SER A 96 14.79 4.77 -9.55
N LEU A 97 14.48 6.02 -9.19
CA LEU A 97 15.38 6.96 -8.53
C LEU A 97 14.74 7.36 -7.21
N SER A 98 15.49 7.30 -6.13
CA SER A 98 14.95 7.67 -4.82
C SER A 98 15.95 8.45 -3.99
N ILE A 99 15.41 9.35 -3.18
CA ILE A 99 16.14 10.09 -2.14
C ILE A 99 15.41 9.85 -0.83
N GLU A 100 16.15 9.47 0.20
CA GLU A 100 15.60 9.25 1.54
C GLU A 100 16.49 9.92 2.58
N GLN A 101 15.85 10.60 3.53
CA GLN A 101 16.44 11.02 4.79
C GLN A 101 15.64 10.40 5.92
N ASN A 102 16.31 9.70 6.86
CA ASN A 102 15.66 9.05 7.97
C ASN A 102 16.47 9.20 9.26
N SER A 103 15.91 9.95 10.21
CA SER A 103 16.44 10.15 11.56
C SER A 103 15.42 9.80 12.64
N LEU A 104 14.42 8.97 12.32
CA LEU A 104 13.46 8.50 13.31
C LEU A 104 14.17 7.69 14.39
N ASN A 105 13.76 7.89 15.64
CA ASN A 105 14.35 7.19 16.79
C ASN A 105 14.06 5.69 16.79
N THR A 106 12.95 5.26 16.17
CA THR A 106 12.55 3.86 16.06
C THR A 106 11.84 3.60 14.74
N LYS A 107 11.86 2.35 14.29
CA LYS A 107 11.20 1.93 13.05
C LYS A 107 9.68 1.87 13.19
N GLN A 108 9.20 1.34 14.33
CA GLN A 108 7.78 1.25 14.65
C GLN A 108 7.45 2.23 15.76
N TYR A 109 6.31 2.90 15.65
CA TYR A 109 5.81 3.87 16.62
C TYR A 109 6.84 4.93 17.06
N PRO A 110 7.49 5.64 16.11
CA PRO A 110 8.45 6.67 16.43
C PRO A 110 7.81 7.81 17.24
N ILE A 111 8.62 8.41 18.12
CA ILE A 111 8.21 9.54 18.96
C ILE A 111 9.05 10.79 18.74
N SER A 112 10.16 10.67 18.00
CA SER A 112 11.04 11.80 17.65
C SER A 112 11.78 11.54 16.34
N GLY A 113 12.26 12.63 15.73
CA GLY A 113 12.99 12.59 14.48
C GLY A 113 12.11 12.83 13.25
N LYS A 114 12.69 12.65 12.07
CA LYS A 114 11.99 12.84 10.78
C LYS A 114 12.39 11.79 9.77
N GLN A 115 11.46 11.47 8.90
CA GLN A 115 11.69 10.69 7.70
C GLN A 115 11.09 11.42 6.50
N GLN A 116 11.88 11.57 5.47
CA GLN A 116 11.45 12.15 4.20
C GLN A 116 11.94 11.24 3.09
N PHE A 117 11.08 10.88 2.16
CA PHE A 117 11.53 10.22 0.94
C PHE A 117 10.76 10.71 -0.28
N LEU A 118 11.44 10.67 -1.40
CA LEU A 118 10.90 10.89 -2.72
C LEU A 118 11.39 9.77 -3.61
N ILE A 119 10.49 9.14 -4.34
CA ILE A 119 10.81 8.13 -5.34
C ILE A 119 10.09 8.43 -6.64
N ALA A 120 10.84 8.46 -7.73
CA ALA A 120 10.33 8.43 -9.11
C ALA A 120 10.58 7.04 -9.68
N GLN A 121 9.54 6.40 -10.21
CA GLN A 121 9.61 5.04 -10.71
C GLN A 121 8.91 4.95 -12.06
N TYR A 122 9.59 4.35 -13.04
CA TYR A 122 8.98 3.91 -14.28
C TYR A 122 8.76 2.40 -14.20
N VAL A 123 7.54 1.96 -14.51
CA VAL A 123 7.15 0.55 -14.51
C VAL A 123 6.61 0.18 -15.88
N THR A 124 7.03 -0.97 -16.39
CA THR A 124 6.48 -1.55 -17.62
C THR A 124 6.30 -3.05 -17.45
N GLY A 125 5.29 -3.61 -18.07
CA GLY A 125 5.06 -5.05 -18.02
C GLY A 125 3.76 -5.47 -18.65
N THR A 126 3.41 -6.71 -18.39
CA THR A 126 2.28 -7.36 -19.04
C THR A 126 1.32 -7.91 -18.00
N GLU A 127 0.04 -7.61 -18.17
CA GLU A 127 -1.07 -8.23 -17.49
C GLU A 127 -1.63 -9.36 -18.35
N LYS A 128 -1.89 -10.53 -17.73
CA LYS A 128 -2.67 -11.61 -18.30
C LYS A 128 -3.85 -11.90 -17.37
N TYR A 129 -5.05 -11.69 -17.85
CA TYR A 129 -6.28 -11.94 -17.12
C TYR A 129 -6.96 -13.22 -17.61
N THR A 130 -7.38 -14.07 -16.69
CA THR A 130 -8.16 -15.28 -16.95
C THR A 130 -9.40 -15.24 -16.04
N PRO A 131 -10.59 -14.97 -16.59
CA PRO A 131 -11.82 -14.98 -15.82
C PRO A 131 -12.16 -16.38 -15.35
N SER A 132 -12.82 -16.48 -14.20
CA SER A 132 -13.44 -17.71 -13.75
C SER A 132 -14.66 -18.05 -14.61
N PRO A 133 -15.16 -19.30 -14.60
CA PRO A 133 -16.41 -19.66 -15.27
C PRO A 133 -17.61 -18.81 -14.83
N THR A 134 -17.61 -18.30 -13.61
CA THR A 134 -18.67 -17.44 -13.06
C THR A 134 -18.54 -15.98 -13.52
N SER A 135 -17.33 -15.53 -13.81
CA SER A 135 -17.04 -14.18 -14.31
C SER A 135 -16.87 -14.15 -15.83
N ALA A 136 -16.85 -15.32 -16.50
CA ALA A 136 -16.67 -15.41 -17.93
C ALA A 136 -17.89 -14.83 -18.65
N THR A 137 -17.67 -13.75 -19.38
CA THR A 137 -18.62 -13.22 -20.36
C THR A 137 -18.03 -13.40 -21.74
N THR A 138 -18.88 -13.39 -22.76
CA THR A 138 -18.45 -13.32 -24.17
C THR A 138 -17.62 -12.04 -24.45
N GLU A 139 -17.71 -11.05 -23.57
CA GLU A 139 -17.01 -9.75 -23.66
C GLU A 139 -15.80 -9.64 -22.72
N ALA A 140 -15.60 -10.58 -21.77
CA ALA A 140 -14.42 -10.54 -20.92
C ALA A 140 -13.20 -10.99 -21.73
N PRO A 141 -12.29 -10.08 -22.06
CA PRO A 141 -11.15 -10.45 -22.89
C PRO A 141 -10.22 -11.36 -22.07
N ILE A 142 -10.16 -12.63 -22.42
CA ILE A 142 -8.99 -13.45 -22.13
C ILE A 142 -7.86 -12.79 -22.91
N GLY A 143 -7.14 -11.89 -22.26
CA GLY A 143 -6.23 -11.03 -23.00
C GLY A 143 -4.94 -10.75 -22.27
N ARG A 144 -3.92 -10.54 -23.08
CA ARG A 144 -2.64 -10.00 -22.67
C ARG A 144 -2.65 -8.51 -22.95
N LYS A 145 -2.42 -7.68 -21.93
CA LYS A 145 -2.37 -6.22 -22.03
C LYS A 145 -1.03 -5.72 -21.50
N VAL A 146 -0.40 -4.87 -22.28
CA VAL A 146 0.85 -4.21 -21.87
C VAL A 146 0.49 -2.93 -21.12
N HIS A 147 1.13 -2.71 -19.99
CA HIS A 147 1.01 -1.52 -19.18
C HIS A 147 2.37 -0.86 -19.02
N SER A 148 2.39 0.47 -19.10
CA SER A 148 3.56 1.28 -18.78
C SER A 148 3.11 2.54 -18.08
N TRP A 149 3.79 2.93 -17.00
CA TRP A 149 3.46 4.15 -16.28
C TRP A 149 4.66 4.74 -15.56
N LEU A 150 4.58 6.03 -15.31
CA LEU A 150 5.46 6.75 -14.40
C LEU A 150 4.73 6.98 -13.09
N GLN A 151 5.42 6.80 -11.97
CA GLN A 151 4.90 7.06 -10.63
C GLN A 151 5.87 7.91 -9.84
N LEU A 152 5.35 8.94 -9.20
CA LEU A 152 6.06 9.74 -8.21
C LEU A 152 5.39 9.54 -6.85
N LYS A 153 6.17 9.16 -5.83
CA LYS A 153 5.68 9.04 -4.45
C LYS A 153 6.59 9.84 -3.53
N GLY A 154 5.99 10.72 -2.75
CA GLY A 154 6.67 11.46 -1.69
C GLY A 154 6.00 11.23 -0.34
N ARG A 155 6.80 11.09 0.72
CA ARG A 155 6.33 11.04 2.11
C ARG A 155 7.20 11.92 2.98
N TRP A 156 6.56 12.67 3.85
CA TRP A 156 7.17 13.41 4.94
C TRP A 156 6.52 12.98 6.25
N ASN A 157 7.33 12.54 7.19
CA ASN A 157 6.90 12.11 8.49
C ASN A 157 7.85 12.76 9.53
N GLN A 158 7.30 13.48 10.50
CA GLN A 158 8.09 14.20 11.49
C GLN A 158 7.42 14.15 12.86
N TYR A 159 8.23 13.92 13.90
CA TYR A 159 7.80 13.90 15.29
C TYR A 159 8.57 14.98 16.06
N GLN A 160 7.82 15.87 16.72
CA GLN A 160 8.36 16.97 17.52
C GLN A 160 8.01 16.80 18.98
N THR A 161 8.98 17.07 19.85
CA THR A 161 8.76 17.14 21.30
C THR A 161 8.25 18.53 21.62
N LEU A 162 7.01 18.66 22.06
CA LEU A 162 6.40 19.91 22.49
C LEU A 162 6.61 20.17 23.99
N SER A 163 6.66 19.10 24.79
CA SER A 163 6.96 19.18 26.22
C SER A 163 7.61 17.87 26.71
N ASN A 164 7.99 17.83 27.98
CA ASN A 164 8.58 16.61 28.60
C ASN A 164 7.67 15.37 28.47
N ARG A 165 6.34 15.58 28.44
CA ARG A 165 5.36 14.49 28.37
C ARG A 165 4.60 14.43 27.05
N PHE A 166 4.69 15.41 26.20
CA PHE A 166 3.86 15.49 25.00
C PHE A 166 4.71 15.69 23.72
N ASN A 167 4.51 14.79 22.77
CA ASN A 167 5.07 14.87 21.42
C ASN A 167 3.94 14.93 20.40
N LEU A 168 4.22 15.49 19.25
CA LEU A 168 3.27 15.57 18.14
C LEU A 168 3.94 15.09 16.87
N GLY A 169 3.30 14.13 16.21
CA GLY A 169 3.69 13.61 14.91
C GLY A 169 2.85 14.21 13.79
N TYR A 170 3.47 14.41 12.62
CA TYR A 170 2.83 14.86 11.39
C TYR A 170 3.22 13.92 10.27
N LEU A 171 2.28 13.57 9.42
CA LEU A 171 2.50 12.79 8.20
C LEU A 171 1.85 13.50 7.02
N ALA A 172 2.58 13.56 5.91
CA ALA A 172 2.05 13.91 4.60
C ALA A 172 2.58 12.91 3.57
N GLU A 173 1.71 12.39 2.74
CA GLU A 173 2.07 11.48 1.65
C GLU A 173 1.32 11.86 0.38
N MET A 174 2.00 11.79 -0.75
CA MET A 174 1.42 12.03 -2.06
C MET A 174 1.91 10.98 -3.04
N VAL A 175 0.99 10.49 -3.86
CA VAL A 175 1.28 9.62 -5.01
C VAL A 175 0.62 10.22 -6.25
N ILE A 176 1.41 10.38 -7.30
CA ILE A 176 0.95 10.78 -8.63
C ILE A 176 1.43 9.70 -9.60
N SER A 177 0.53 9.22 -10.46
CA SER A 177 0.87 8.15 -11.40
C SER A 177 0.09 8.29 -12.70
N SER A 178 0.73 7.99 -13.81
CA SER A 178 0.08 7.84 -15.12
C SER A 178 -0.46 6.43 -15.37
N LYS A 179 -0.62 5.63 -14.30
CA LYS A 179 -1.08 4.25 -14.39
C LYS A 179 -2.51 4.17 -14.86
N ASN A 180 -2.74 3.40 -15.93
CA ASN A 180 -4.07 3.06 -16.41
C ASN A 180 -4.72 1.98 -15.53
N LEU A 181 -6.05 1.90 -15.60
CA LEU A 181 -6.80 0.84 -14.95
C LEU A 181 -6.49 -0.53 -15.57
N MET A 182 -6.54 -1.56 -14.74
CA MET A 182 -6.37 -2.96 -15.15
C MET A 182 -7.63 -3.48 -15.85
N ASN A 183 -7.64 -4.76 -16.22
CA ASN A 183 -8.74 -5.35 -16.98
C ASN A 183 -10.08 -5.37 -16.23
N ASN A 184 -10.07 -5.39 -14.91
CA ASN A 184 -11.28 -5.32 -14.09
C ASN A 184 -11.07 -4.46 -12.83
N TYR A 185 -12.17 -4.20 -12.11
CA TYR A 185 -12.16 -3.36 -10.91
C TYR A 185 -11.24 -3.90 -9.82
N THR A 186 -11.40 -5.17 -9.44
CA THR A 186 -10.64 -5.77 -8.34
C THR A 186 -9.15 -5.78 -8.65
N ALA A 187 -8.75 -6.14 -9.88
CA ALA A 187 -7.36 -6.04 -10.32
C ALA A 187 -6.82 -4.61 -10.25
N SER A 188 -7.63 -3.61 -10.64
CA SER A 188 -7.24 -2.21 -10.59
C SER A 188 -6.98 -1.73 -9.16
N VAL A 189 -7.84 -2.10 -8.20
CA VAL A 189 -7.69 -1.74 -6.79
C VAL A 189 -6.53 -2.51 -6.14
N LEU A 190 -6.39 -3.82 -6.41
CA LEU A 190 -5.28 -4.63 -5.87
C LEU A 190 -3.91 -4.07 -6.28
N GLN A 191 -3.79 -3.62 -7.52
CA GLN A 191 -2.55 -3.09 -8.06
C GLN A 191 -2.36 -1.58 -7.82
N ALA A 192 -3.34 -0.90 -7.23
CA ALA A 192 -3.21 0.51 -6.85
C ALA A 192 -2.34 0.68 -5.61
N PRO A 193 -1.52 1.74 -5.55
CA PRO A 193 -0.79 2.10 -4.34
C PRO A 193 -1.72 2.21 -3.13
N ALA A 194 -1.31 1.58 -2.02
CA ALA A 194 -2.03 1.63 -0.77
C ALA A 194 -1.43 2.70 0.16
N PHE A 195 -2.29 3.41 0.88
CA PHE A 195 -1.90 4.24 2.01
C PHE A 195 -1.97 3.41 3.28
N THR A 196 -0.81 3.08 3.83
CA THR A 196 -0.63 2.20 5.01
C THR A 196 0.26 2.90 6.02
N PRO A 197 -0.30 3.85 6.82
CA PRO A 197 0.50 4.66 7.74
C PRO A 197 0.86 3.95 9.05
N THR A 198 0.14 2.90 9.44
CA THR A 198 0.36 2.16 10.70
C THR A 198 0.76 0.70 10.42
N PRO A 199 1.45 0.02 11.36
CA PRO A 199 1.76 -1.40 11.21
C PRO A 199 0.52 -2.27 11.00
N HIS A 200 -0.61 -1.92 11.61
CA HIS A 200 -1.87 -2.63 11.43
C HIS A 200 -2.42 -2.47 10.00
N SER A 201 -2.40 -1.25 9.46
CA SER A 201 -2.89 -0.98 8.10
C SER A 201 -2.07 -1.67 7.00
N GLU A 202 -0.83 -2.11 7.29
CA GLU A 202 0.01 -2.87 6.34
C GLU A 202 -0.47 -4.31 6.16
N ILE A 203 -1.16 -4.90 7.13
CA ILE A 203 -1.60 -6.30 7.10
C ILE A 203 -3.05 -6.48 6.69
N VAL A 204 -3.83 -5.39 6.65
CA VAL A 204 -5.25 -5.41 6.27
C VAL A 204 -5.39 -4.94 4.83
N PHE A 205 -6.20 -5.65 4.05
CA PHE A 205 -6.63 -5.14 2.75
C PHE A 205 -7.79 -4.16 2.96
N ASN A 206 -7.58 -2.91 2.57
CA ASN A 206 -8.62 -1.89 2.60
C ASN A 206 -8.66 -1.16 1.25
N GLU A 207 -9.72 -1.38 0.48
CA GLU A 207 -9.87 -0.80 -0.85
C GLU A 207 -10.05 0.72 -0.83
N ALA A 208 -10.71 1.25 0.22
CA ALA A 208 -10.98 2.68 0.37
C ALA A 208 -9.70 3.53 0.51
N PHE A 209 -8.58 2.92 0.90
CA PHE A 209 -7.27 3.56 1.03
C PHE A 209 -6.30 3.20 -0.10
N ARG A 210 -6.85 2.91 -1.28
CA ARG A 210 -6.08 2.58 -2.48
C ARG A 210 -6.51 3.43 -3.66
N ALA A 211 -5.55 4.08 -4.30
CA ALA A 211 -5.77 4.84 -5.52
C ALA A 211 -4.47 4.96 -6.31
N ASN A 212 -4.57 5.13 -7.64
CA ASN A 212 -3.40 5.38 -8.47
C ASN A 212 -2.78 6.75 -8.21
N GLN A 213 -3.59 7.70 -7.74
CA GLN A 213 -3.17 9.06 -7.39
C GLN A 213 -3.92 9.51 -6.14
N TYR A 214 -3.20 9.98 -5.12
CA TYR A 214 -3.82 10.46 -3.88
C TYR A 214 -2.92 11.43 -3.12
N VAL A 215 -3.54 12.15 -2.20
CA VAL A 215 -2.89 12.85 -1.11
C VAL A 215 -3.40 12.30 0.22
N ALA A 216 -2.51 12.21 1.19
CA ALA A 216 -2.86 11.76 2.53
C ALA A 216 -2.09 12.58 3.57
N PHE A 217 -2.70 12.75 4.73
CA PHE A 217 -2.10 13.45 5.85
C PHE A 217 -2.44 12.74 7.16
N GLY A 218 -1.62 12.98 8.16
CA GLY A 218 -1.83 12.40 9.48
C GLY A 218 -1.35 13.29 10.61
N LEU A 219 -1.98 13.11 11.76
CA LEU A 219 -1.64 13.76 13.01
C LEU A 219 -1.57 12.71 14.12
N SER A 220 -0.50 12.75 14.91
CA SER A 220 -0.22 11.76 15.94
C SER A 220 0.15 12.45 17.27
N PRO A 221 -0.84 12.88 18.09
CA PRO A 221 -0.58 13.27 19.47
C PRO A 221 -0.09 12.08 20.29
N ILE A 222 1.01 12.27 21.04
CA ILE A 222 1.69 11.23 21.80
C ILE A 222 1.91 11.71 23.23
N LEU A 223 1.37 10.99 24.21
CA LEU A 223 1.54 11.24 25.61
C LEU A 223 2.54 10.23 26.21
N LYS A 224 3.70 10.70 26.64
CA LYS A 224 4.71 9.87 27.31
C LYS A 224 4.32 9.66 28.77
N LEU A 225 3.98 8.41 29.12
CA LEU A 225 3.65 8.01 30.48
C LEU A 225 4.91 7.71 31.29
N SER A 226 5.92 7.14 30.62
CA SER A 226 7.27 6.90 31.17
C SER A 226 8.33 6.98 30.05
N LYS A 227 9.58 6.66 30.34
CA LYS A 227 10.66 6.58 29.35
C LYS A 227 10.42 5.50 28.28
N LEU A 228 9.69 4.44 28.66
CA LEU A 228 9.45 3.27 27.81
C LEU A 228 7.99 3.13 27.37
N LEU A 229 7.05 3.78 28.07
CA LEU A 229 5.63 3.64 27.86
C LEU A 229 5.01 4.95 27.37
N HIS A 230 4.27 4.91 26.26
CA HIS A 230 3.52 6.05 25.76
C HIS A 230 2.16 5.63 25.22
N PHE A 231 1.21 6.53 25.32
CA PHE A 231 -0.09 6.48 24.66
C PHE A 231 -0.02 7.36 23.41
N ARG A 232 -0.61 6.91 22.32
CA ARG A 232 -0.73 7.69 21.09
C ARG A 232 -2.10 7.54 20.47
N LEU A 233 -2.52 8.60 19.81
CA LEU A 233 -3.70 8.62 18.97
C LEU A 233 -3.27 9.03 17.55
N ASP A 234 -3.37 8.12 16.62
CA ASP A 234 -3.01 8.37 15.22
C ASP A 234 -4.28 8.62 14.40
N MET A 235 -4.36 9.75 13.74
CA MET A 235 -5.49 10.16 12.90
C MET A 235 -4.99 10.43 11.50
N TYR A 236 -5.62 9.84 10.49
CA TYR A 236 -5.22 9.97 9.10
C TYR A 236 -6.41 10.29 8.20
N GLY A 237 -6.16 11.15 7.23
CA GLY A 237 -7.05 11.45 6.13
C GLY A 237 -6.44 11.03 4.81
N PHE A 238 -7.25 10.50 3.92
CA PHE A 238 -6.89 10.03 2.60
C PHE A 238 -7.86 10.56 1.56
N ALA A 239 -7.35 11.22 0.53
CA ALA A 239 -8.12 11.76 -0.56
C ALA A 239 -7.56 11.25 -1.90
N PRO A 240 -8.23 10.31 -2.57
CA PRO A 240 -7.88 9.96 -3.94
C PRO A 240 -8.12 11.14 -4.86
N LEU A 241 -7.16 11.46 -5.75
CA LEU A 241 -7.38 12.49 -6.77
C LEU A 241 -8.47 12.03 -7.75
N TYR A 242 -8.45 10.74 -8.09
CA TYR A 242 -9.50 10.06 -8.84
C TYR A 242 -9.71 8.68 -8.21
N GLU A 243 -10.86 8.51 -7.62
CA GLU A 243 -11.27 7.23 -7.04
C GLU A 243 -11.45 6.17 -8.12
N ILE A 244 -11.01 4.93 -7.84
CA ILE A 244 -11.30 3.80 -8.73
C ILE A 244 -12.70 3.29 -8.40
N GLN A 245 -13.62 3.46 -9.32
CA GLN A 245 -15.03 3.05 -9.18
C GLN A 245 -15.35 1.89 -10.12
N LYS A 246 -16.43 1.17 -9.81
CA LYS A 246 -16.92 0.07 -10.64
C LYS A 246 -18.29 0.38 -11.21
N THR A 247 -18.50 0.04 -12.48
CA THR A 247 -19.81 -0.12 -13.08
C THR A 247 -20.10 -1.61 -13.23
N VAL A 248 -21.26 -2.03 -12.74
CA VAL A 248 -21.73 -3.41 -12.88
C VAL A 248 -22.65 -3.46 -14.09
N PRO A 249 -22.33 -4.23 -15.15
CA PRO A 249 -23.21 -4.39 -16.31
C PRO A 249 -24.52 -5.08 -15.92
N GLU A 250 -25.64 -4.62 -16.48
CA GLU A 250 -26.96 -5.25 -16.24
C GLU A 250 -26.99 -6.73 -16.63
N ASN A 251 -26.26 -7.08 -17.66
CA ASN A 251 -26.21 -8.46 -18.21
C ASN A 251 -25.31 -9.40 -17.42
N ASN A 252 -24.45 -8.88 -16.54
CA ASN A 252 -23.55 -9.70 -15.72
C ASN A 252 -23.19 -9.03 -14.39
N PRO A 253 -23.90 -9.35 -13.31
CA PRO A 253 -23.66 -8.75 -11.99
C PRO A 253 -22.35 -9.20 -11.33
N TYR A 254 -21.63 -10.14 -11.94
CA TYR A 254 -20.39 -10.71 -11.41
C TYR A 254 -19.13 -10.01 -11.93
N VAL A 255 -19.27 -9.04 -12.82
CA VAL A 255 -18.14 -8.32 -13.43
C VAL A 255 -18.17 -6.85 -13.02
N GLY A 256 -17.06 -6.33 -12.54
CA GLY A 256 -16.86 -4.91 -12.27
C GLY A 256 -15.97 -4.27 -13.35
N ILE A 257 -16.54 -3.37 -14.15
CA ILE A 257 -15.78 -2.56 -15.12
C ILE A 257 -15.21 -1.35 -14.38
N PRO A 258 -13.87 -1.19 -14.32
CA PRO A 258 -13.26 -0.09 -13.61
C PRO A 258 -13.36 1.21 -14.42
N HIS A 259 -13.61 2.31 -13.72
CA HIS A 259 -13.49 3.66 -14.27
C HIS A 259 -13.02 4.63 -13.20
N TYR A 260 -12.54 5.79 -13.59
CA TYR A 260 -12.19 6.85 -12.65
C TYR A 260 -13.41 7.69 -12.29
N GLY A 261 -13.60 7.93 -11.01
CA GLY A 261 -14.58 8.86 -10.49
C GLY A 261 -14.19 10.33 -10.72
N LYS A 262 -14.95 11.24 -10.11
CA LYS A 262 -14.70 12.69 -10.20
C LYS A 262 -13.46 13.07 -9.37
N PHE A 263 -12.80 14.18 -9.79
CA PHE A 263 -11.64 14.72 -9.10
C PHE A 263 -11.95 15.13 -7.66
N LEU A 264 -11.18 14.61 -6.67
CA LEU A 264 -11.27 14.91 -5.23
C LEU A 264 -12.70 14.80 -4.67
N HIS A 265 -13.47 13.81 -5.11
CA HIS A 265 -14.87 13.66 -4.72
C HIS A 265 -15.05 12.86 -3.42
N SER A 266 -14.15 11.93 -3.12
CA SER A 266 -14.20 11.09 -1.92
C SER A 266 -13.09 11.45 -0.94
N PHE A 267 -13.36 11.22 0.34
CA PHE A 267 -12.43 11.41 1.43
C PHE A 267 -12.65 10.33 2.48
N ASN A 268 -11.59 9.61 2.79
CA ASN A 268 -11.62 8.53 3.78
C ASN A 268 -10.73 8.87 4.97
N TYR A 269 -11.09 8.41 6.15
CA TYR A 269 -10.30 8.63 7.33
C TYR A 269 -10.17 7.36 8.18
N MET A 270 -9.05 7.24 8.87
CA MET A 270 -8.81 6.18 9.84
C MET A 270 -8.20 6.74 11.10
N GLY A 271 -8.46 6.09 12.22
CA GLY A 271 -7.89 6.40 13.52
C GLY A 271 -7.38 5.16 14.21
N GLU A 272 -6.29 5.28 14.94
CA GLU A 272 -5.73 4.23 15.77
C GLU A 272 -5.35 4.81 17.12
N ALA A 273 -5.87 4.23 18.21
CA ALA A 273 -5.43 4.52 19.56
C ALA A 273 -4.53 3.37 20.04
N ALA A 274 -3.32 3.68 20.50
CA ALA A 274 -2.37 2.65 20.91
C ALA A 274 -1.67 3.00 22.23
N VAL A 275 -1.48 1.98 23.06
CA VAL A 275 -0.52 1.99 24.17
C VAL A 275 0.70 1.21 23.73
N VAL A 276 1.85 1.85 23.75
CA VAL A 276 3.10 1.28 23.22
C VAL A 276 4.14 1.20 24.34
N LEU A 277 4.62 0.00 24.58
CA LEU A 277 5.78 -0.29 25.41
C LEU A 277 7.01 -0.53 24.52
N GLN A 278 7.96 0.37 24.60
CA GLN A 278 9.15 0.38 23.76
C GLN A 278 10.38 -0.04 24.57
N LEU A 279 10.79 -1.29 24.41
CA LEU A 279 11.99 -1.85 25.00
C LEU A 279 13.16 -1.79 24.00
N PRO A 280 14.43 -1.89 24.43
CA PRO A 280 15.59 -1.83 23.55
C PRO A 280 15.55 -2.85 22.40
N PHE A 281 14.95 -4.03 22.62
CA PHE A 281 14.93 -5.15 21.69
C PHE A 281 13.52 -5.50 21.18
N LEU A 282 12.47 -4.91 21.75
CA LEU A 282 11.09 -5.31 21.51
C LEU A 282 10.16 -4.10 21.62
N CYS A 283 9.23 -4.01 20.69
CA CYS A 283 8.10 -3.08 20.76
C CYS A 283 6.82 -3.88 20.93
N ILE A 284 6.10 -3.64 22.04
CA ILE A 284 4.78 -4.23 22.31
C ILE A 284 3.76 -3.12 22.19
N SER A 285 2.72 -3.33 21.41
CA SER A 285 1.62 -2.39 21.27
C SER A 285 0.28 -3.09 21.47
N LEU A 286 -0.59 -2.45 22.24
CA LEU A 286 -2.01 -2.74 22.29
C LEU A 286 -2.71 -1.59 21.58
N TYR A 287 -3.47 -1.88 20.54
CA TYR A 287 -4.10 -0.86 19.72
C TYR A 287 -5.58 -1.16 19.48
N LEU A 288 -6.35 -0.09 19.33
CA LEU A 288 -7.73 -0.09 18.82
C LEU A 288 -7.74 0.74 17.54
N SER A 289 -8.11 0.10 16.43
CA SER A 289 -8.18 0.75 15.13
C SER A 289 -9.64 0.98 14.73
N LEU A 290 -9.93 2.20 14.30
CA LEU A 290 -11.21 2.61 13.73
C LEU A 290 -10.96 3.03 12.28
N ILE A 291 -11.57 2.32 11.36
CA ILE A 291 -11.51 2.65 9.93
C ILE A 291 -12.91 3.08 9.52
N HIS A 292 -13.04 4.31 9.07
CA HIS A 292 -14.29 4.83 8.51
C HIS A 292 -14.15 4.88 6.99
N ILE A 293 -15.08 4.21 6.34
CA ILE A 293 -15.20 4.13 4.87
C ILE A 293 -16.33 5.02 4.43
#